data_fb1fc54ef69dc4a2975c372c8c45e177
#
_entry.id   fb1fc54ef69dc4a2975c372c8c45e177
#
_cell.length_a   1.000
_cell.length_b   1.000
_cell.length_c   1.000
_cell.angle_alpha   90.00
_cell.angle_beta   90.00
_cell.angle_gamma   90.00
#
_symmetry.space_group_name_H-M   'P 1'
#
loop_
_entity.id
_entity.type
_entity.pdbx_description
1 polymer ?
#
loop_
_entity_poly.entity_id
_entity_poly.type
_entity_poly.pdbx_seq_one_letter_code
_entity_poly.pdbx_strand_id
1 'polypeptide(L)'
;MNRIIISVTNDLATDQRVLRTCDCFNEMGYEILLIGRQLKNSLEVNKPYKTIRFRLLFNKGLLFYAEYNLRLFFKLLFFKKELLYANDLDTLLPNFLVSKVSSCKLIYDSHEYFTEVPELITRPRTRSFWVKLESFIFPKLKNVITVNQKLAEIYSLQYKVPVTVIRNVSSTNQTKEVKSLTFLKKDQKMILYQGALNMGRGLELMIDAMPYLKNYLLVLAGEGDIIESLKLRVKEKQLKDRVIFLGKLQPDELVNITKQADLGLSLEENLGLNYRYCLPNKVFDYINARIPILVSELPMLQELLKQYKVGECLRKRNPKSLAVAIEKIIVNKSDYLQELERAAADLNWENEKKILIEFIKNIE
;
A
#
# COMPACT_ATOMS: atom_id res chain seq x y z
N MET A 1 -27.25 -12.08 12.88
CA MET A 1 -25.82 -11.71 12.98
C MET A 1 -25.29 -11.67 11.57
N ASN A 2 -24.95 -10.51 11.07
CA ASN A 2 -24.56 -10.33 9.66
C ASN A 2 -23.23 -11.07 9.38
N ARG A 3 -23.17 -11.83 8.29
CA ARG A 3 -22.00 -12.63 7.92
C ARG A 3 -21.32 -12.06 6.70
N ILE A 4 -20.02 -11.81 6.80
CA ILE A 4 -19.20 -11.32 5.71
C ILE A 4 -18.07 -12.30 5.38
N ILE A 5 -17.82 -12.50 4.08
CA ILE A 5 -16.61 -13.17 3.60
C ILE A 5 -15.74 -12.12 2.89
N ILE A 6 -14.52 -11.96 3.38
CA ILE A 6 -13.51 -11.05 2.83
C ILE A 6 -12.43 -11.89 2.16
N SER A 7 -12.10 -11.60 0.91
CA SER A 7 -11.12 -12.36 0.13
C SER A 7 -10.03 -11.48 -0.46
N VAL A 8 -8.79 -11.98 -0.41
CA VAL A 8 -7.60 -11.33 -0.97
C VAL A 8 -6.59 -12.38 -1.43
N THR A 9 -5.88 -12.13 -2.53
CA THR A 9 -4.84 -13.06 -3.01
C THR A 9 -3.54 -12.97 -2.23
N ASN A 10 -3.36 -11.95 -1.38
CA ASN A 10 -2.17 -11.72 -0.58
C ASN A 10 -2.04 -12.67 0.61
N ASP A 11 -0.84 -12.68 1.23
CA ASP A 11 -0.63 -13.30 2.54
C ASP A 11 -1.30 -12.45 3.62
N LEU A 12 -2.23 -13.08 4.35
CA LEU A 12 -3.06 -12.42 5.36
C LEU A 12 -2.24 -11.80 6.50
N ALA A 13 -1.06 -12.33 6.80
CA ALA A 13 -0.23 -11.84 7.89
C ALA A 13 0.32 -10.43 7.66
N THR A 14 0.35 -9.96 6.43
CA THR A 14 1.04 -8.71 6.06
C THR A 14 0.16 -7.67 5.39
N ASP A 15 -1.06 -8.01 5.02
CA ASP A 15 -1.98 -7.09 4.37
C ASP A 15 -2.71 -6.20 5.39
N GLN A 16 -2.09 -5.09 5.74
CA GLN A 16 -2.59 -4.19 6.77
C GLN A 16 -3.94 -3.52 6.42
N ARG A 17 -4.22 -3.26 5.13
CA ARG A 17 -5.51 -2.70 4.71
C ARG A 17 -6.63 -3.70 4.99
N VAL A 18 -6.46 -4.92 4.52
CA VAL A 18 -7.45 -6.00 4.71
C VAL A 18 -7.67 -6.28 6.20
N LEU A 19 -6.60 -6.33 7.01
CA LEU A 19 -6.72 -6.54 8.46
C LEU A 19 -7.48 -5.40 9.15
N ARG A 20 -7.20 -4.13 8.82
CA ARG A 20 -7.96 -2.98 9.38
C ARG A 20 -9.43 -3.00 8.95
N THR A 21 -9.71 -3.38 7.71
CA THR A 21 -11.08 -3.56 7.23
C THR A 21 -11.82 -4.65 8.01
N CYS A 22 -11.16 -5.81 8.22
CA CYS A 22 -11.72 -6.88 9.04
C CYS A 22 -11.96 -6.43 10.50
N ASP A 23 -10.99 -5.76 11.11
CA ASP A 23 -11.12 -5.26 12.48
C ASP A 23 -12.32 -4.28 12.60
N CYS A 24 -12.54 -3.42 11.57
CA CYS A 24 -13.72 -2.54 11.51
C CYS A 24 -15.04 -3.32 11.44
N PHE A 25 -15.15 -4.34 10.57
CA PHE A 25 -16.35 -5.19 10.51
C PHE A 25 -16.57 -5.98 11.81
N ASN A 26 -15.49 -6.45 12.45
CA ASN A 26 -15.58 -7.14 13.74
C ASN A 26 -16.15 -6.23 14.84
N GLU A 27 -15.69 -4.99 14.90
CA GLU A 27 -16.22 -3.98 15.83
C GLU A 27 -17.71 -3.63 15.54
N MET A 28 -18.14 -3.71 14.29
CA MET A 28 -19.56 -3.57 13.91
C MET A 28 -20.41 -4.82 14.22
N GLY A 29 -19.81 -5.88 14.74
CA GLY A 29 -20.52 -7.11 15.15
C GLY A 29 -20.77 -8.12 14.03
N TYR A 30 -20.04 -8.04 12.90
CA TYR A 30 -20.12 -9.04 11.83
C TYR A 30 -19.38 -10.34 12.21
N GLU A 31 -19.96 -11.47 11.82
CA GLU A 31 -19.23 -12.77 11.79
C GLU A 31 -18.36 -12.81 10.52
N ILE A 32 -17.06 -12.75 10.69
CA ILE A 32 -16.09 -12.62 9.59
C ILE A 32 -15.49 -13.97 9.24
N LEU A 33 -15.41 -14.25 7.93
CA LEU A 33 -14.52 -15.24 7.34
C LEU A 33 -13.54 -14.55 6.40
N LEU A 34 -12.26 -14.48 6.79
CA LEU A 34 -11.19 -13.93 5.96
C LEU A 34 -10.50 -15.06 5.18
N ILE A 35 -10.45 -14.93 3.84
CA ILE A 35 -9.83 -15.91 2.94
C ILE A 35 -8.64 -15.26 2.22
N GLY A 36 -7.48 -15.91 2.29
CA GLY A 36 -6.29 -15.46 1.60
C GLY A 36 -5.29 -16.57 1.31
N ARG A 37 -4.05 -16.22 1.01
CA ARG A 37 -2.96 -17.13 0.68
C ARG A 37 -2.05 -17.39 1.88
N GLN A 38 -1.44 -18.58 1.92
CA GLN A 38 -0.32 -18.93 2.79
C GLN A 38 0.91 -19.23 1.95
N LEU A 39 1.98 -18.47 2.18
CA LEU A 39 3.30 -18.72 1.63
C LEU A 39 4.11 -19.64 2.56
N LYS A 40 5.24 -20.17 2.08
CA LYS A 40 6.10 -21.09 2.86
C LYS A 40 6.57 -20.47 4.19
N ASN A 41 6.85 -19.17 4.18
CA ASN A 41 7.38 -18.43 5.34
C ASN A 41 6.34 -17.45 5.92
N SER A 42 5.05 -17.69 5.70
CA SER A 42 3.98 -16.85 6.26
C SER A 42 3.96 -16.94 7.78
N LEU A 43 3.82 -15.80 8.42
CA LEU A 43 3.60 -15.70 9.86
C LEU A 43 2.22 -16.25 10.24
N GLU A 44 2.04 -16.58 11.50
CA GLU A 44 0.72 -16.91 12.04
C GLU A 44 -0.18 -15.67 12.04
N VAL A 45 -1.48 -15.92 11.83
CA VAL A 45 -2.52 -14.90 11.89
C VAL A 45 -3.39 -15.21 13.10
N ASN A 46 -3.16 -14.48 14.18
CA ASN A 46 -3.97 -14.60 15.40
C ASN A 46 -4.96 -13.42 15.44
N LYS A 47 -6.22 -13.67 15.06
CA LYS A 47 -7.29 -12.67 14.97
C LYS A 47 -8.58 -13.23 15.60
N PRO A 48 -9.47 -12.37 16.12
CA PRO A 48 -10.71 -12.80 16.78
C PRO A 48 -11.77 -13.35 15.80
N TYR A 49 -11.47 -13.47 14.52
CA TYR A 49 -12.36 -13.96 13.47
C TYR A 49 -11.73 -15.14 12.71
N LYS A 50 -12.60 -15.89 12.00
CA LYS A 50 -12.17 -17.08 11.26
C LYS A 50 -11.32 -16.71 10.05
N THR A 51 -10.24 -17.47 9.82
CA THR A 51 -9.37 -17.34 8.65
C THR A 51 -9.21 -18.65 7.90
N ILE A 52 -9.20 -18.58 6.57
CA ILE A 52 -8.81 -19.68 5.69
C ILE A 52 -7.65 -19.22 4.83
N ARG A 53 -6.56 -19.98 4.84
CA ARG A 53 -5.36 -19.66 4.06
C ARG A 53 -5.05 -20.78 3.10
N PHE A 54 -5.12 -20.50 1.79
CA PHE A 54 -4.82 -21.49 0.77
C PHE A 54 -3.32 -21.70 0.62
N ARG A 55 -2.87 -22.94 0.77
CA ARG A 55 -1.56 -23.38 0.28
C ARG A 55 -1.76 -23.80 -1.18
N LEU A 56 -1.20 -23.03 -2.10
CA LEU A 56 -1.37 -23.22 -3.53
C LEU A 56 -0.23 -24.04 -4.11
N LEU A 57 -0.53 -24.79 -5.16
CA LEU A 57 0.47 -25.52 -5.94
C LEU A 57 1.26 -24.55 -6.82
N PHE A 58 0.56 -23.57 -7.39
CA PHE A 58 1.15 -22.55 -8.24
C PHE A 58 1.22 -21.22 -7.48
N ASN A 59 2.40 -20.58 -7.45
CA ASN A 59 2.61 -19.34 -6.69
C ASN A 59 2.77 -18.10 -7.57
N LYS A 60 2.82 -18.24 -8.90
CA LYS A 60 3.00 -17.15 -9.87
C LYS A 60 2.25 -17.44 -11.17
N GLY A 61 1.94 -16.36 -11.90
CA GLY A 61 1.38 -16.40 -13.25
C GLY A 61 -0.09 -16.85 -13.33
N LEU A 62 -0.54 -17.22 -14.52
CA LEU A 62 -1.95 -17.51 -14.80
C LEU A 62 -2.49 -18.69 -13.96
N LEU A 63 -1.72 -19.74 -13.76
CA LEU A 63 -2.12 -20.91 -12.99
C LEU A 63 -2.35 -20.57 -11.51
N PHE A 64 -1.59 -19.63 -10.94
CA PHE A 64 -1.82 -19.11 -9.60
C PHE A 64 -3.22 -18.50 -9.48
N TYR A 65 -3.57 -17.58 -10.37
CA TYR A 65 -4.89 -16.95 -10.35
C TYR A 65 -6.02 -17.94 -10.61
N ALA A 66 -5.83 -18.88 -11.54
CA ALA A 66 -6.82 -19.91 -11.84
C ALA A 66 -7.09 -20.82 -10.63
N GLU A 67 -6.03 -21.34 -10.00
CA GLU A 67 -6.15 -22.20 -8.81
C GLU A 67 -6.80 -21.44 -7.65
N TYR A 68 -6.31 -20.23 -7.35
CA TYR A 68 -6.83 -19.41 -6.26
C TYR A 68 -8.32 -19.13 -6.47
N ASN A 69 -8.71 -18.62 -7.63
CA ASN A 69 -10.10 -18.24 -7.92
C ASN A 69 -11.04 -19.44 -7.94
N LEU A 70 -10.60 -20.60 -8.44
CA LEU A 70 -11.40 -21.83 -8.40
C LEU A 70 -11.66 -22.29 -6.95
N ARG A 71 -10.63 -22.33 -6.12
CA ARG A 71 -10.77 -22.67 -4.68
C ARG A 71 -11.62 -21.65 -3.94
N LEU A 72 -11.43 -20.36 -4.23
CA LEU A 72 -12.24 -19.28 -3.65
C LEU A 72 -13.71 -19.44 -4.05
N PHE A 73 -14.02 -19.67 -5.33
CA PHE A 73 -15.38 -19.85 -5.83
C PHE A 73 -16.14 -20.93 -5.03
N PHE A 74 -15.56 -22.12 -4.88
CA PHE A 74 -16.20 -23.20 -4.12
C PHE A 74 -16.34 -22.83 -2.63
N LYS A 75 -15.35 -22.18 -2.01
CA LYS A 75 -15.50 -21.74 -0.63
C LYS A 75 -16.61 -20.71 -0.48
N LEU A 76 -16.65 -19.70 -1.36
CA LEU A 76 -17.72 -18.72 -1.35
C LEU A 76 -19.10 -19.35 -1.58
N LEU A 77 -19.21 -20.36 -2.43
CA LEU A 77 -20.49 -20.98 -2.75
C LEU A 77 -21.10 -21.71 -1.53
N PHE A 78 -20.29 -22.45 -0.77
CA PHE A 78 -20.79 -23.32 0.30
C PHE A 78 -20.86 -22.67 1.68
N PHE A 79 -20.20 -21.53 1.92
CA PHE A 79 -20.31 -20.83 3.20
C PHE A 79 -21.52 -19.89 3.24
N LYS A 80 -22.19 -19.85 4.40
CA LYS A 80 -23.29 -18.88 4.65
C LYS A 80 -22.71 -17.47 4.69
N LYS A 81 -23.31 -16.56 3.94
CA LYS A 81 -22.90 -15.15 3.81
C LYS A 81 -24.08 -14.27 3.43
N GLU A 82 -24.01 -13.01 3.81
CA GLU A 82 -24.93 -11.95 3.41
C GLU A 82 -24.19 -10.89 2.60
N LEU A 83 -22.89 -10.77 2.86
CA LEU A 83 -22.01 -9.79 2.21
C LEU A 83 -20.70 -10.46 1.77
N LEU A 84 -20.27 -10.16 0.56
CA LEU A 84 -18.95 -10.49 0.01
C LEU A 84 -18.12 -9.23 -0.13
N TYR A 85 -16.84 -9.33 0.21
CA TYR A 85 -15.89 -8.24 0.06
C TYR A 85 -14.68 -8.74 -0.75
N ALA A 86 -14.59 -8.26 -2.00
CA ALA A 86 -13.53 -8.61 -2.92
C ALA A 86 -12.45 -7.54 -2.89
N ASN A 87 -11.24 -7.90 -2.47
CA ASN A 87 -10.08 -7.04 -2.56
C ASN A 87 -9.38 -7.29 -3.88
N ASP A 88 -9.21 -6.25 -4.65
CA ASP A 88 -8.60 -6.19 -5.97
C ASP A 88 -9.29 -7.04 -7.06
N LEU A 89 -8.90 -6.76 -8.31
CA LEU A 89 -9.50 -7.37 -9.51
C LEU A 89 -9.30 -8.89 -9.55
N ASP A 90 -8.23 -9.38 -8.96
CA ASP A 90 -7.83 -10.78 -8.98
C ASP A 90 -8.67 -11.69 -8.06
N THR A 91 -9.50 -11.12 -7.17
CA THR A 91 -10.52 -11.86 -6.41
C THR A 91 -11.95 -11.58 -6.90
N LEU A 92 -12.14 -10.61 -7.81
CA LEU A 92 -13.46 -10.10 -8.14
C LEU A 92 -14.35 -11.12 -8.86
N LEU A 93 -13.81 -11.92 -9.79
CA LEU A 93 -14.62 -12.85 -10.60
C LEU A 93 -15.41 -13.87 -9.77
N PRO A 94 -14.80 -14.65 -8.86
CA PRO A 94 -15.56 -15.61 -8.05
C PRO A 94 -16.54 -14.93 -7.11
N ASN A 95 -16.19 -13.79 -6.53
CA ASN A 95 -17.10 -13.00 -5.69
C ASN A 95 -18.32 -12.52 -6.47
N PHE A 96 -18.12 -11.99 -7.69
CA PHE A 96 -19.19 -11.54 -8.56
C PHE A 96 -20.12 -12.68 -8.96
N LEU A 97 -19.59 -13.82 -9.41
CA LEU A 97 -20.40 -14.98 -9.80
C LEU A 97 -21.24 -15.49 -8.63
N VAL A 98 -20.61 -15.67 -7.46
CA VAL A 98 -21.32 -16.15 -6.27
C VAL A 98 -22.35 -15.14 -5.77
N SER A 99 -22.08 -13.83 -5.84
CA SER A 99 -23.06 -12.82 -5.47
C SER A 99 -24.35 -12.89 -6.30
N LYS A 100 -24.23 -13.24 -7.59
CA LYS A 100 -25.39 -13.41 -8.48
C LYS A 100 -26.20 -14.67 -8.17
N VAL A 101 -25.51 -15.78 -7.88
CA VAL A 101 -26.17 -17.08 -7.58
C VAL A 101 -26.79 -17.09 -6.19
N SER A 102 -26.12 -16.49 -5.20
CA SER A 102 -26.55 -16.50 -3.80
C SER A 102 -27.38 -15.27 -3.41
N SER A 103 -27.65 -14.34 -4.31
CA SER A 103 -28.36 -13.08 -4.07
C SER A 103 -27.79 -12.27 -2.87
N CYS A 104 -26.49 -12.40 -2.61
CA CYS A 104 -25.82 -11.64 -1.55
C CYS A 104 -25.17 -10.36 -2.09
N LYS A 105 -25.00 -9.38 -1.21
CA LYS A 105 -24.38 -8.10 -1.55
C LYS A 105 -22.90 -8.27 -1.81
N LEU A 106 -22.31 -7.44 -2.67
CA LEU A 106 -20.90 -7.45 -3.02
C LEU A 106 -20.32 -6.04 -2.90
N ILE A 107 -19.22 -5.92 -2.15
CA ILE A 107 -18.32 -4.76 -2.15
C ILE A 107 -17.08 -5.14 -2.95
N TYR A 108 -16.64 -4.24 -3.81
CA TYR A 108 -15.36 -4.32 -4.52
C TYR A 108 -14.43 -3.20 -4.03
N ASP A 109 -13.28 -3.56 -3.49
CA ASP A 109 -12.24 -2.63 -3.00
C ASP A 109 -11.01 -2.71 -3.91
N SER A 110 -10.83 -1.69 -4.75
CA SER A 110 -9.70 -1.57 -5.67
C SER A 110 -8.55 -0.80 -5.00
N HIS A 111 -7.47 -1.51 -4.66
CA HIS A 111 -6.33 -0.93 -3.97
C HIS A 111 -5.37 -0.17 -4.89
N GLU A 112 -5.45 -0.42 -6.20
CA GLU A 112 -4.60 0.18 -7.23
C GLU A 112 -5.29 0.17 -8.59
N TYR A 113 -4.74 0.87 -9.56
CA TYR A 113 -5.21 0.76 -10.96
C TYR A 113 -4.66 -0.55 -11.54
N PHE A 114 -5.29 -1.66 -11.17
CA PHE A 114 -4.79 -3.03 -11.37
C PHE A 114 -4.38 -3.32 -12.82
N THR A 115 -5.16 -2.88 -13.81
CA THR A 115 -4.88 -3.12 -15.24
C THR A 115 -3.71 -2.29 -15.78
N GLU A 116 -3.21 -1.34 -14.98
CA GLU A 116 -2.14 -0.39 -15.34
C GLU A 116 -0.87 -0.55 -14.47
N VAL A 117 -0.76 -1.67 -13.76
CA VAL A 117 0.47 -1.96 -12.99
C VAL A 117 1.65 -2.25 -13.94
N PRO A 118 2.88 -1.85 -13.59
CA PRO A 118 4.05 -2.00 -14.47
C PRO A 118 4.27 -3.43 -14.97
N GLU A 119 3.97 -4.43 -14.14
CA GLU A 119 4.11 -5.85 -14.46
C GLU A 119 3.18 -6.32 -15.59
N LEU A 120 2.05 -5.64 -15.79
CA LEU A 120 1.09 -5.93 -16.87
C LEU A 120 1.39 -5.13 -18.15
N ILE A 121 2.01 -3.96 -18.06
CA ILE A 121 2.36 -3.13 -19.22
C ILE A 121 3.26 -3.92 -20.19
N THR A 122 4.21 -4.68 -19.64
CA THR A 122 5.14 -5.52 -20.43
C THR A 122 4.50 -6.83 -20.92
N ARG A 123 3.25 -7.14 -20.53
CA ARG A 123 2.54 -8.39 -20.86
C ARG A 123 1.17 -8.12 -21.48
N PRO A 124 1.08 -7.65 -22.73
CA PRO A 124 -0.14 -7.13 -23.33
C PRO A 124 -1.29 -8.14 -23.39
N ARG A 125 -1.01 -9.42 -23.60
CA ARG A 125 -2.05 -10.48 -23.61
C ARG A 125 -2.67 -10.67 -22.22
N THR A 126 -1.85 -10.70 -21.18
CA THR A 126 -2.31 -10.82 -19.78
C THR A 126 -3.10 -9.57 -19.37
N ARG A 127 -2.58 -8.37 -19.72
CA ARG A 127 -3.29 -7.11 -19.49
C ARG A 127 -4.65 -7.09 -20.18
N SER A 128 -4.72 -7.50 -21.46
CA SER A 128 -5.98 -7.56 -22.22
C SER A 128 -7.02 -8.48 -21.55
N PHE A 129 -6.60 -9.59 -20.98
CA PHE A 129 -7.50 -10.46 -20.20
C PHE A 129 -8.09 -9.72 -18.99
N TRP A 130 -7.26 -9.06 -18.18
CA TRP A 130 -7.71 -8.33 -17.01
C TRP A 130 -8.60 -7.13 -17.37
N VAL A 131 -8.26 -6.38 -18.41
CA VAL A 131 -9.09 -5.27 -18.95
C VAL A 131 -10.47 -5.77 -19.38
N LYS A 132 -10.55 -6.90 -20.10
CA LYS A 132 -11.83 -7.49 -20.50
C LYS A 132 -12.66 -7.94 -19.30
N LEU A 133 -12.03 -8.56 -18.31
CA LEU A 133 -12.68 -8.98 -17.07
C LEU A 133 -13.23 -7.78 -16.30
N GLU A 134 -12.42 -6.75 -16.10
CA GLU A 134 -12.81 -5.50 -15.45
C GLU A 134 -13.97 -4.85 -16.19
N SER A 135 -13.86 -4.63 -17.49
CA SER A 135 -14.90 -4.00 -18.31
C SER A 135 -16.22 -4.79 -18.33
N PHE A 136 -16.17 -6.11 -18.17
CA PHE A 136 -17.38 -6.94 -18.09
C PHE A 136 -18.07 -6.86 -16.73
N ILE A 137 -17.32 -6.82 -15.64
CA ILE A 137 -17.86 -6.89 -14.29
C ILE A 137 -18.17 -5.50 -13.72
N PHE A 138 -17.25 -4.56 -13.87
CA PHE A 138 -17.29 -3.26 -13.18
C PHE A 138 -18.61 -2.48 -13.41
N PRO A 139 -19.18 -2.38 -14.63
CA PRO A 139 -20.45 -1.68 -14.85
C PRO A 139 -21.66 -2.29 -14.13
N LYS A 140 -21.50 -3.51 -13.56
CA LYS A 140 -22.56 -4.24 -12.85
C LYS A 140 -22.41 -4.17 -11.33
N LEU A 141 -21.36 -3.51 -10.85
CA LEU A 141 -21.11 -3.29 -9.44
C LEU A 141 -21.93 -2.11 -8.92
N LYS A 142 -22.36 -2.19 -7.66
CA LYS A 142 -23.10 -1.12 -6.97
C LYS A 142 -22.27 -0.48 -5.87
N ASN A 143 -21.41 -1.24 -5.22
CA ASN A 143 -20.67 -0.84 -4.04
C ASN A 143 -19.18 -0.97 -4.34
N VAL A 144 -18.55 0.14 -4.71
CA VAL A 144 -17.14 0.20 -5.11
C VAL A 144 -16.37 1.17 -4.23
N ILE A 145 -15.22 0.71 -3.76
CA ILE A 145 -14.26 1.48 -2.97
C ILE A 145 -12.94 1.56 -3.75
N THR A 146 -12.24 2.67 -3.62
CA THR A 146 -10.86 2.80 -4.08
C THR A 146 -10.03 3.70 -3.16
N VAL A 147 -8.73 3.82 -3.43
CA VAL A 147 -7.75 4.41 -2.48
C VAL A 147 -7.51 5.92 -2.65
N ASN A 148 -7.93 6.51 -3.76
CA ASN A 148 -7.75 7.96 -3.98
C ASN A 148 -8.78 8.53 -4.95
N GLN A 149 -8.93 9.86 -4.92
CA GLN A 149 -9.92 10.59 -5.69
C GLN A 149 -9.74 10.41 -7.21
N LYS A 150 -8.49 10.38 -7.69
CA LYS A 150 -8.23 10.25 -9.14
C LYS A 150 -8.66 8.92 -9.70
N LEU A 151 -8.42 7.82 -8.98
CA LEU A 151 -8.92 6.50 -9.38
C LEU A 151 -10.45 6.44 -9.32
N ALA A 152 -11.07 7.04 -8.31
CA ALA A 152 -12.53 7.13 -8.22
C ALA A 152 -13.12 7.86 -9.43
N GLU A 153 -12.55 8.98 -9.85
CA GLU A 153 -12.95 9.72 -11.05
C GLU A 153 -12.80 8.88 -12.32
N ILE A 154 -11.63 8.23 -12.51
CA ILE A 154 -11.38 7.37 -13.68
C ILE A 154 -12.43 6.27 -13.77
N TYR A 155 -12.65 5.52 -12.69
CA TYR A 155 -13.62 4.43 -12.67
C TYR A 155 -15.05 4.92 -12.85
N SER A 156 -15.43 6.02 -12.19
CA SER A 156 -16.78 6.59 -12.33
C SER A 156 -17.06 7.10 -13.73
N LEU A 157 -16.08 7.72 -14.40
CA LEU A 157 -16.20 8.18 -15.77
C LEU A 157 -16.26 7.01 -16.77
N GLN A 158 -15.40 6.01 -16.56
CA GLN A 158 -15.26 4.87 -17.49
C GLN A 158 -16.43 3.90 -17.39
N TYR A 159 -16.90 3.59 -16.17
CA TYR A 159 -17.87 2.52 -15.95
C TYR A 159 -19.26 3.00 -15.51
N LYS A 160 -19.44 4.30 -15.29
CA LYS A 160 -20.71 4.93 -14.87
C LYS A 160 -21.25 4.39 -13.55
N VAL A 161 -20.35 4.08 -12.59
CA VAL A 161 -20.67 3.59 -11.25
C VAL A 161 -20.19 4.57 -10.19
N PRO A 162 -20.91 4.72 -9.05
CA PRO A 162 -20.41 5.49 -7.92
C PRO A 162 -19.22 4.77 -7.29
N VAL A 163 -18.17 5.52 -6.94
CA VAL A 163 -16.96 4.99 -6.29
C VAL A 163 -16.66 5.82 -5.06
N THR A 164 -16.57 5.17 -3.91
CA THR A 164 -16.22 5.81 -2.64
C THR A 164 -14.72 5.74 -2.42
N VAL A 165 -14.13 6.82 -1.96
CA VAL A 165 -12.71 6.87 -1.63
C VAL A 165 -12.50 6.52 -0.16
N ILE A 166 -11.69 5.48 0.10
CA ILE A 166 -11.20 5.12 1.43
C ILE A 166 -9.69 4.91 1.30
N ARG A 167 -8.91 5.84 1.82
CA ARG A 167 -7.45 5.84 1.67
C ARG A 167 -6.81 4.70 2.45
N ASN A 168 -5.66 4.24 1.97
CA ASN A 168 -4.87 3.24 2.69
C ASN A 168 -3.87 3.95 3.63
N VAL A 169 -4.38 4.44 4.73
CA VAL A 169 -3.62 5.18 5.74
C VAL A 169 -3.41 4.37 7.01
N SER A 170 -2.34 4.65 7.76
CA SER A 170 -2.06 4.03 9.05
C SER A 170 -2.87 4.67 10.18
N SER A 171 -3.00 3.95 11.30
CA SER A 171 -3.55 4.48 12.54
C SER A 171 -2.55 5.38 13.25
N THR A 172 -3.03 6.45 13.89
CA THR A 172 -2.22 7.32 14.75
C THR A 172 -1.99 6.73 16.15
N ASN A 173 -2.81 5.77 16.57
CA ASN A 173 -2.82 5.22 17.94
C ASN A 173 -1.67 4.25 18.27
N GLN A 174 -0.61 4.20 17.47
CA GLN A 174 0.54 3.33 17.72
C GLN A 174 1.53 3.98 18.71
N THR A 175 1.12 4.08 19.97
CA THR A 175 1.95 4.60 21.09
C THR A 175 2.75 3.48 21.75
N LYS A 176 3.79 2.97 21.09
CA LYS A 176 4.81 2.17 21.76
C LYS A 176 6.04 3.03 22.06
N GLU A 177 6.72 2.73 23.15
CA GLU A 177 8.02 3.35 23.45
C GLU A 177 8.97 3.23 22.27
N VAL A 178 9.59 4.34 21.91
CA VAL A 178 10.58 4.39 20.82
C VAL A 178 11.88 3.77 21.33
N LYS A 179 12.24 2.60 20.78
CA LYS A 179 13.50 1.92 21.09
C LYS A 179 14.61 2.51 20.23
N SER A 180 15.73 2.88 20.85
CA SER A 180 16.89 3.44 20.13
C SER A 180 17.43 2.47 19.07
N LEU A 181 17.86 3.03 17.95
CA LEU A 181 18.46 2.27 16.85
C LEU A 181 19.97 2.16 17.05
N THR A 182 20.47 0.96 17.27
CA THR A 182 21.90 0.70 17.56
C THR A 182 22.83 1.02 16.38
N PHE A 183 22.30 1.04 15.16
CA PHE A 183 23.06 1.33 13.95
C PHE A 183 23.12 2.83 13.60
N LEU A 184 22.33 3.70 14.26
CA LEU A 184 22.31 5.14 14.02
C LEU A 184 23.29 5.84 14.98
N LYS A 185 24.26 6.56 14.43
CA LYS A 185 25.21 7.35 15.21
C LYS A 185 24.59 8.66 15.68
N LYS A 186 25.05 9.20 16.82
CA LYS A 186 24.46 10.38 17.49
C LYS A 186 24.30 11.62 16.58
N ASP A 187 25.26 11.86 15.67
CA ASP A 187 25.28 13.05 14.81
C ASP A 187 24.87 12.75 13.35
N GLN A 188 24.35 11.53 13.10
CA GLN A 188 23.99 11.10 11.76
C GLN A 188 22.49 11.30 11.53
N LYS A 189 22.13 11.83 10.35
CA LYS A 189 20.74 12.01 9.92
C LYS A 189 20.25 10.79 9.17
N MET A 190 19.05 10.33 9.48
CA MET A 190 18.46 9.14 8.87
C MET A 190 17.44 9.49 7.78
N ILE A 191 17.71 9.03 6.57
CA ILE A 191 16.81 9.06 5.43
C ILE A 191 16.18 7.69 5.30
N LEU A 192 14.86 7.61 5.29
CA LEU A 192 14.14 6.34 5.27
C LEU A 192 13.39 6.14 3.95
N TYR A 193 13.57 4.96 3.37
CA TYR A 193 12.62 4.37 2.42
C TYR A 193 12.02 3.11 3.03
N GLN A 194 10.69 2.98 2.96
CA GLN A 194 9.99 1.76 3.37
C GLN A 194 9.05 1.27 2.27
N GLY A 195 8.97 -0.05 2.10
CA GLY A 195 8.12 -0.72 1.12
C GLY A 195 8.86 -1.70 0.21
N ALA A 196 8.20 -2.13 -0.87
CA ALA A 196 8.79 -3.08 -1.81
C ALA A 196 10.03 -2.51 -2.52
N LEU A 197 11.12 -3.27 -2.52
CA LEU A 197 12.37 -2.94 -3.23
C LEU A 197 12.28 -3.43 -4.68
N ASN A 198 11.34 -2.84 -5.43
CA ASN A 198 11.05 -3.20 -6.82
C ASN A 198 11.48 -2.08 -7.78
N MET A 199 11.56 -2.43 -9.05
CA MET A 199 11.87 -1.49 -10.14
C MET A 199 10.90 -0.29 -10.14
N GLY A 200 11.41 0.89 -10.50
CA GLY A 200 10.61 2.11 -10.61
C GLY A 200 10.27 2.81 -9.29
N ARG A 201 10.89 2.38 -8.19
CA ARG A 201 10.72 3.02 -6.87
C ARG A 201 11.78 4.11 -6.58
N GLY A 202 12.71 4.35 -7.52
CA GLY A 202 13.77 5.34 -7.41
C GLY A 202 14.89 4.96 -6.45
N LEU A 203 15.05 3.67 -6.12
CA LEU A 203 16.01 3.16 -5.14
C LEU A 203 17.45 3.35 -5.60
N GLU A 204 17.72 3.14 -6.89
CA GLU A 204 19.01 3.37 -7.51
C GLU A 204 19.43 4.84 -7.38
N LEU A 205 18.49 5.76 -7.63
CA LEU A 205 18.73 7.20 -7.49
C LEU A 205 19.04 7.59 -6.04
N MET A 206 18.36 6.97 -5.07
CA MET A 206 18.60 7.20 -3.64
C MET A 206 20.04 6.78 -3.25
N ILE A 207 20.48 5.59 -3.69
CA ILE A 207 21.85 5.09 -3.45
C ILE A 207 22.87 6.00 -4.15
N ASP A 208 22.59 6.43 -5.38
CA ASP A 208 23.50 7.29 -6.15
C ASP A 208 23.67 8.69 -5.58
N ALA A 209 22.72 9.16 -4.79
CA ALA A 209 22.79 10.46 -4.10
C ALA A 209 23.69 10.39 -2.85
N MET A 210 23.89 9.22 -2.24
CA MET A 210 24.63 9.08 -0.99
C MET A 210 26.09 9.57 -1.01
N PRO A 211 26.85 9.48 -2.10
CA PRO A 211 28.18 10.09 -2.17
C PRO A 211 28.20 11.60 -1.92
N TYR A 212 27.11 12.30 -2.19
CA TYR A 212 26.99 13.75 -1.97
C TYR A 212 26.51 14.13 -0.55
N LEU A 213 26.11 13.15 0.28
CA LEU A 213 25.51 13.33 1.61
C LEU A 213 26.42 12.75 2.70
N LYS A 214 27.36 13.53 3.27
CA LYS A 214 28.42 12.98 4.14
C LYS A 214 27.92 12.39 5.47
N ASN A 215 27.08 13.07 6.22
CA ASN A 215 26.62 12.69 7.57
C ASN A 215 25.21 12.07 7.57
N TYR A 216 24.88 11.34 6.48
CA TYR A 216 23.56 10.75 6.30
C TYR A 216 23.64 9.24 6.20
N LEU A 217 22.62 8.59 6.72
CA LEU A 217 22.37 7.17 6.62
C LEU A 217 21.10 6.95 5.81
N LEU A 218 21.19 6.16 4.75
CA LEU A 218 20.03 5.70 4.00
C LEU A 218 19.61 4.34 4.55
N VAL A 219 18.38 4.26 5.03
CA VAL A 219 17.77 3.02 5.53
C VAL A 219 16.71 2.55 4.57
N LEU A 220 16.84 1.31 4.08
CA LEU A 220 15.92 0.66 3.17
C LEU A 220 15.21 -0.48 3.92
N ALA A 221 13.94 -0.26 4.28
CA ALA A 221 13.12 -1.23 5.01
C ALA A 221 12.13 -1.91 4.06
N GLY A 222 12.36 -3.17 3.75
CA GLY A 222 11.53 -3.97 2.85
C GLY A 222 12.32 -5.02 2.09
N GLU A 223 11.60 -5.78 1.25
CA GLU A 223 12.14 -6.78 0.34
C GLU A 223 11.60 -6.53 -1.08
N GLY A 224 12.22 -7.12 -2.09
CA GLY A 224 11.76 -6.98 -3.46
C GLY A 224 12.70 -7.57 -4.49
N ASP A 225 12.29 -7.52 -5.76
CA ASP A 225 12.92 -8.23 -6.85
C ASP A 225 14.31 -7.70 -7.22
N ILE A 226 14.63 -6.43 -6.87
CA ILE A 226 15.91 -5.81 -7.25
C ILE A 226 16.91 -5.68 -6.09
N ILE A 227 16.65 -6.32 -4.94
CA ILE A 227 17.48 -6.17 -3.73
C ILE A 227 18.95 -6.53 -3.97
N GLU A 228 19.23 -7.58 -4.74
CA GLU A 228 20.62 -8.03 -4.99
C GLU A 228 21.37 -7.03 -5.90
N SER A 229 20.70 -6.44 -6.89
CA SER A 229 21.29 -5.39 -7.73
C SER A 229 21.58 -4.11 -6.92
N LEU A 230 20.69 -3.76 -5.97
CA LEU A 230 20.90 -2.63 -5.08
C LEU A 230 22.10 -2.86 -4.14
N LYS A 231 22.24 -4.07 -3.56
CA LYS A 231 23.40 -4.43 -2.73
C LYS A 231 24.72 -4.37 -3.50
N LEU A 232 24.70 -4.85 -4.76
CA LEU A 232 25.86 -4.74 -5.65
C LEU A 232 26.24 -3.26 -5.88
N ARG A 233 25.26 -2.42 -6.21
CA ARG A 233 25.45 -0.96 -6.40
C ARG A 233 26.05 -0.28 -5.16
N VAL A 234 25.59 -0.64 -3.96
CA VAL A 234 26.13 -0.15 -2.69
C VAL A 234 27.59 -0.58 -2.52
N LYS A 235 27.92 -1.83 -2.87
CA LYS A 235 29.31 -2.34 -2.82
C LYS A 235 30.23 -1.60 -3.79
N GLU A 236 29.82 -1.44 -5.04
CA GLU A 236 30.58 -0.74 -6.08
C GLU A 236 30.86 0.72 -5.71
N LYS A 237 29.93 1.39 -5.05
CA LYS A 237 30.07 2.78 -4.58
C LYS A 237 30.73 2.91 -3.20
N GLN A 238 31.15 1.81 -2.58
CA GLN A 238 31.77 1.80 -1.25
C GLN A 238 30.89 2.43 -0.15
N LEU A 239 29.56 2.17 -0.20
CA LEU A 239 28.57 2.80 0.68
C LEU A 239 28.04 1.86 1.78
N LYS A 240 28.73 0.74 2.08
CA LYS A 240 28.26 -0.28 3.03
C LYS A 240 27.93 0.26 4.41
N ASP A 241 28.69 1.26 4.89
CA ASP A 241 28.49 1.86 6.21
C ASP A 241 27.45 2.99 6.20
N ARG A 242 26.88 3.32 5.04
CA ARG A 242 25.93 4.44 4.87
C ARG A 242 24.63 4.07 4.18
N VAL A 243 24.46 2.83 3.75
CA VAL A 243 23.21 2.27 3.23
C VAL A 243 22.93 0.96 3.93
N ILE A 244 21.83 0.92 4.68
CA ILE A 244 21.43 -0.24 5.48
C ILE A 244 20.18 -0.86 4.90
N PHE A 245 20.20 -2.17 4.68
CA PHE A 245 19.03 -2.97 4.30
C PHE A 245 18.51 -3.70 5.54
N LEU A 246 17.29 -3.40 5.96
CA LEU A 246 16.67 -4.01 7.14
C LEU A 246 15.84 -5.26 6.82
N GLY A 247 15.60 -5.52 5.51
CA GLY A 247 14.67 -6.58 5.11
C GLY A 247 13.22 -6.26 5.50
N LYS A 248 12.39 -7.28 5.53
CA LYS A 248 10.99 -7.17 5.92
C LYS A 248 10.87 -7.10 7.45
N LEU A 249 10.25 -6.06 7.94
CA LEU A 249 10.06 -5.80 9.37
C LEU A 249 8.62 -6.10 9.80
N GLN A 250 8.43 -6.38 11.10
CA GLN A 250 7.11 -6.38 11.70
C GLN A 250 6.55 -4.96 11.74
N PRO A 251 5.22 -4.77 11.69
CA PRO A 251 4.60 -3.44 11.68
C PRO A 251 5.07 -2.52 12.82
N ASP A 252 5.18 -3.06 14.02
CA ASP A 252 5.62 -2.30 15.20
C ASP A 252 7.08 -1.85 15.10
N GLU A 253 7.96 -2.70 14.55
CA GLU A 253 9.37 -2.39 14.33
C GLU A 253 9.51 -1.31 13.26
N LEU A 254 8.73 -1.41 12.19
CA LEU A 254 8.73 -0.42 11.11
C LEU A 254 8.29 0.95 11.63
N VAL A 255 7.23 1.01 12.44
CA VAL A 255 6.78 2.26 13.08
C VAL A 255 7.86 2.86 13.97
N ASN A 256 8.56 2.03 14.76
CA ASN A 256 9.66 2.50 15.61
C ASN A 256 10.79 3.13 14.79
N ILE A 257 11.15 2.53 13.65
CA ILE A 257 12.18 3.07 12.75
C ILE A 257 11.67 4.35 12.09
N THR A 258 10.44 4.36 11.59
CA THR A 258 9.84 5.51 10.91
C THR A 258 9.84 6.74 11.81
N LYS A 259 9.47 6.61 13.09
CA LYS A 259 9.47 7.72 14.05
C LYS A 259 10.84 8.35 14.31
N GLN A 260 11.92 7.65 14.02
CA GLN A 260 13.29 8.13 14.24
C GLN A 260 13.96 8.67 12.97
N ALA A 261 13.28 8.63 11.83
CA ALA A 261 13.80 9.20 10.58
C ALA A 261 13.77 10.72 10.59
N ASP A 262 14.70 11.33 9.88
CA ASP A 262 14.70 12.77 9.64
C ASP A 262 13.93 13.13 8.36
N LEU A 263 13.84 12.20 7.40
CA LEU A 263 13.18 12.39 6.11
C LEU A 263 12.66 11.05 5.57
N GLY A 264 11.45 11.04 5.04
CA GLY A 264 10.87 9.93 4.29
C GLY A 264 10.94 10.13 2.78
N LEU A 265 11.33 9.10 2.03
CA LEU A 265 11.40 9.14 0.56
C LEU A 265 10.29 8.33 -0.11
N SER A 266 9.67 8.93 -1.15
CA SER A 266 8.72 8.27 -2.05
C SER A 266 8.98 8.75 -3.48
N LEU A 267 9.95 8.11 -4.16
CA LEU A 267 10.50 8.55 -5.44
C LEU A 267 10.09 7.63 -6.59
N GLU A 268 8.82 7.24 -6.64
CA GLU A 268 8.25 6.43 -7.72
C GLU A 268 8.46 7.10 -9.08
N GLU A 269 8.74 6.29 -10.08
CA GLU A 269 8.89 6.73 -11.48
C GLU A 269 7.53 6.73 -12.19
N ASN A 270 7.37 7.57 -13.19
CA ASN A 270 6.14 7.61 -13.98
C ASN A 270 6.09 6.44 -14.99
N LEU A 271 6.04 5.21 -14.47
CA LEU A 271 5.99 3.96 -15.25
C LEU A 271 4.54 3.45 -15.39
N GLY A 272 3.73 4.16 -16.16
CA GLY A 272 2.32 3.81 -16.39
C GLY A 272 1.34 4.52 -15.45
N LEU A 273 0.05 4.34 -15.73
CA LEU A 273 -1.01 5.11 -15.06
C LEU A 273 -1.16 4.75 -13.59
N ASN A 274 -0.88 3.49 -13.20
CA ASN A 274 -0.92 3.11 -11.79
C ASN A 274 0.09 3.91 -10.96
N TYR A 275 1.35 4.00 -11.40
CA TYR A 275 2.35 4.81 -10.70
C TYR A 275 2.07 6.30 -10.81
N ARG A 276 1.60 6.77 -11.97
CA ARG A 276 1.26 8.18 -12.19
C ARG A 276 0.23 8.70 -11.21
N TYR A 277 -0.77 7.90 -10.89
CA TYR A 277 -1.88 8.27 -10.00
C TYR A 277 -1.80 7.60 -8.63
N CYS A 278 -0.66 6.99 -8.27
CA CYS A 278 -0.51 6.40 -6.96
C CYS A 278 -0.41 7.45 -5.85
N LEU A 279 -0.87 7.06 -4.68
CA LEU A 279 -0.63 7.74 -3.42
C LEU A 279 -0.10 6.69 -2.42
N PRO A 280 1.23 6.47 -2.39
CA PRO A 280 1.82 5.35 -1.69
C PRO A 280 1.61 5.41 -0.17
N ASN A 281 1.29 4.28 0.45
CA ASN A 281 1.01 4.17 1.89
C ASN A 281 2.12 4.75 2.77
N LYS A 282 3.39 4.56 2.37
CA LYS A 282 4.55 5.09 3.10
C LYS A 282 4.50 6.60 3.33
N VAL A 283 3.89 7.35 2.41
CA VAL A 283 3.71 8.81 2.53
C VAL A 283 2.86 9.14 3.76
N PHE A 284 1.78 8.39 3.96
CA PHE A 284 0.93 8.54 5.15
C PHE A 284 1.63 8.08 6.43
N ASP A 285 2.43 7.00 6.35
CA ASP A 285 3.20 6.54 7.50
C ASP A 285 4.21 7.59 7.96
N TYR A 286 4.89 8.26 7.02
CA TYR A 286 5.81 9.38 7.32
C TYR A 286 5.06 10.56 7.93
N ILE A 287 3.92 10.97 7.36
CA ILE A 287 3.09 12.06 7.88
C ILE A 287 2.62 11.72 9.30
N ASN A 288 2.13 10.50 9.55
CA ASN A 288 1.68 10.07 10.87
C ASN A 288 2.83 9.97 11.88
N ALA A 289 4.05 9.75 11.43
CA ALA A 289 5.27 9.82 12.25
C ALA A 289 5.82 11.26 12.43
N ARG A 290 5.19 12.28 11.85
CA ARG A 290 5.65 13.70 11.84
C ARG A 290 6.99 13.90 11.16
N ILE A 291 7.21 13.18 10.05
CA ILE A 291 8.45 13.24 9.29
C ILE A 291 8.18 13.89 7.96
N PRO A 292 8.96 14.94 7.56
CA PRO A 292 8.84 15.55 6.26
C PRO A 292 9.15 14.55 5.15
N ILE A 293 8.57 14.78 3.98
CA ILE A 293 8.70 13.87 2.84
C ILE A 293 9.36 14.54 1.63
N LEU A 294 10.12 13.75 0.88
CA LEU A 294 10.56 14.12 -0.45
C LEU A 294 9.97 13.13 -1.44
N VAL A 295 9.17 13.62 -2.37
CA VAL A 295 8.38 12.79 -3.26
C VAL A 295 8.66 13.09 -4.73
N SER A 296 8.29 12.17 -5.62
CA SER A 296 8.31 12.40 -7.06
C SER A 296 7.25 13.43 -7.48
N GLU A 297 7.50 14.09 -8.61
CA GLU A 297 6.57 15.03 -9.25
C GLU A 297 5.44 14.27 -9.97
N LEU A 298 4.62 13.54 -9.18
CA LEU A 298 3.44 12.81 -9.65
C LEU A 298 2.16 13.54 -9.21
N PRO A 299 1.09 13.53 -10.03
CA PRO A 299 -0.10 14.36 -9.80
C PRO A 299 -0.69 14.29 -8.40
N MET A 300 -0.91 13.08 -7.87
CA MET A 300 -1.51 12.90 -6.55
C MET A 300 -0.59 13.33 -5.41
N LEU A 301 0.72 13.16 -5.56
CA LEU A 301 1.72 13.63 -4.59
C LEU A 301 1.84 15.15 -4.60
N GLN A 302 1.77 15.78 -5.78
CA GLN A 302 1.73 17.23 -5.90
C GLN A 302 0.45 17.83 -5.28
N GLU A 303 -0.70 17.19 -5.47
CA GLU A 303 -1.96 17.60 -4.86
C GLU A 303 -1.89 17.53 -3.33
N LEU A 304 -1.36 16.43 -2.78
CA LEU A 304 -1.11 16.29 -1.36
C LEU A 304 -0.23 17.42 -0.81
N LEU A 305 0.86 17.76 -1.49
CA LEU A 305 1.78 18.84 -1.06
C LEU A 305 1.19 20.24 -1.23
N LYS A 306 0.22 20.43 -2.14
CA LYS A 306 -0.55 21.69 -2.23
C LYS A 306 -1.53 21.84 -1.07
N GLN A 307 -2.15 20.75 -0.64
CA GLN A 307 -3.11 20.73 0.47
C GLN A 307 -2.39 20.86 1.83
N TYR A 308 -1.24 20.18 1.97
CA TYR A 308 -0.45 20.14 3.20
C TYR A 308 1.02 20.37 2.86
N LYS A 309 1.63 21.40 3.43
CA LYS A 309 3.07 21.67 3.24
C LYS A 309 3.90 20.71 4.12
N VAL A 310 3.89 19.42 3.80
CA VAL A 310 4.56 18.36 4.58
C VAL A 310 5.91 17.92 4.01
N GLY A 311 6.39 18.59 2.96
CA GLY A 311 7.64 18.25 2.28
C GLY A 311 7.74 18.90 0.90
N GLU A 312 8.55 18.34 0.03
CA GLU A 312 8.80 18.87 -1.31
C GLU A 312 8.75 17.82 -2.42
N CYS A 313 8.56 18.27 -3.68
CA CYS A 313 8.72 17.45 -4.88
C CYS A 313 10.14 17.50 -5.43
N LEU A 314 10.70 16.37 -5.81
CA LEU A 314 11.95 16.27 -6.55
C LEU A 314 11.70 16.56 -8.04
N ARG A 315 12.01 17.80 -8.47
CA ARG A 315 11.81 18.23 -9.86
C ARG A 315 12.85 17.66 -10.84
N LYS A 316 14.13 17.61 -10.43
CA LYS A 316 15.22 17.09 -11.26
C LYS A 316 15.70 15.75 -10.70
N ARG A 317 15.42 14.67 -11.43
CA ARG A 317 15.76 13.28 -11.03
C ARG A 317 17.22 12.96 -11.36
N ASN A 318 18.15 13.55 -10.62
CA ASN A 318 19.56 13.17 -10.64
C ASN A 318 20.15 13.18 -9.23
N PRO A 319 21.27 12.47 -8.99
CA PRO A 319 21.84 12.28 -7.65
C PRO A 319 22.17 13.58 -6.91
N LYS A 320 22.74 14.58 -7.60
CA LYS A 320 23.10 15.87 -6.99
C LYS A 320 21.87 16.66 -6.57
N SER A 321 20.85 16.75 -7.44
CA SER A 321 19.61 17.46 -7.12
C SER A 321 18.84 16.78 -6.00
N LEU A 322 18.88 15.44 -5.92
CA LEU A 322 18.29 14.70 -4.82
C LEU A 322 19.01 15.02 -3.50
N ALA A 323 20.34 15.01 -3.48
CA ALA A 323 21.11 15.35 -2.29
C ALA A 323 20.81 16.77 -1.78
N VAL A 324 20.78 17.78 -2.67
CA VAL A 324 20.44 19.17 -2.31
C VAL A 324 19.02 19.28 -1.74
N ALA A 325 18.05 18.56 -2.32
CA ALA A 325 16.67 18.56 -1.82
C ALA A 325 16.57 17.92 -0.42
N ILE A 326 17.28 16.82 -0.19
CA ILE A 326 17.36 16.15 1.12
C ILE A 326 17.92 17.10 2.17
N GLU A 327 19.08 17.70 1.92
CA GLU A 327 19.71 18.64 2.87
C GLU A 327 18.79 19.83 3.17
N LYS A 328 18.18 20.42 2.13
CA LYS A 328 17.25 21.53 2.29
C LYS A 328 16.09 21.20 3.22
N ILE A 329 15.44 20.05 3.04
CA ILE A 329 14.30 19.65 3.87
C ILE A 329 14.73 19.37 5.31
N ILE A 330 15.83 18.66 5.50
CA ILE A 330 16.30 18.29 6.85
C ILE A 330 16.75 19.51 7.64
N VAL A 331 17.43 20.47 7.02
CA VAL A 331 17.82 21.74 7.66
C VAL A 331 16.59 22.55 8.07
N ASN A 332 15.55 22.57 7.25
CA ASN A 332 14.33 23.33 7.50
C ASN A 332 13.18 22.44 8.05
N LYS A 333 13.50 21.34 8.73
CA LYS A 333 12.51 20.37 9.23
C LYS A 333 11.42 21.02 10.10
N SER A 334 11.77 22.05 10.87
CA SER A 334 10.83 22.80 11.73
C SER A 334 9.68 23.45 10.94
N ASP A 335 9.91 23.86 9.70
CA ASP A 335 8.94 24.57 8.87
C ASP A 335 7.76 23.67 8.42
N TYR A 336 7.94 22.35 8.54
CA TYR A 336 6.93 21.36 8.16
C TYR A 336 6.10 20.86 9.35
N LEU A 337 6.53 21.09 10.61
CA LEU A 337 5.94 20.44 11.79
C LEU A 337 4.44 20.75 11.95
N GLN A 338 4.05 22.01 11.84
CA GLN A 338 2.65 22.41 11.98
C GLN A 338 1.75 21.75 10.94
N GLU A 339 2.20 21.71 9.68
CA GLU A 339 1.44 21.08 8.60
C GLU A 339 1.44 19.55 8.69
N LEU A 340 2.51 18.95 9.21
CA LEU A 340 2.56 17.53 9.52
C LEU A 340 1.55 17.14 10.61
N GLU A 341 1.40 17.96 11.65
CA GLU A 341 0.38 17.73 12.68
C GLU A 341 -1.04 17.83 12.10
N ARG A 342 -1.32 18.86 11.29
CA ARG A 342 -2.60 19.03 10.61
C ARG A 342 -2.89 17.86 9.66
N ALA A 343 -1.93 17.50 8.82
CA ALA A 343 -2.08 16.40 7.87
C ALA A 343 -2.32 15.05 8.58
N ALA A 344 -1.60 14.78 9.68
CA ALA A 344 -1.79 13.56 10.44
C ALA A 344 -3.13 13.50 11.20
N ALA A 345 -3.67 14.66 11.62
CA ALA A 345 -5.01 14.73 12.21
C ALA A 345 -6.11 14.43 11.17
N ASP A 346 -5.87 14.76 9.90
CA ASP A 346 -6.83 14.53 8.82
C ASP A 346 -6.65 13.15 8.15
N LEU A 347 -5.39 12.75 7.88
CA LEU A 347 -5.02 11.58 7.07
C LEU A 347 -4.64 10.38 7.95
N ASN A 348 -5.62 9.81 8.64
CA ASN A 348 -5.45 8.66 9.53
C ASN A 348 -6.59 7.66 9.39
N TRP A 349 -6.34 6.44 9.86
CA TRP A 349 -7.33 5.35 9.78
C TRP A 349 -8.61 5.64 10.57
N GLU A 350 -8.52 6.35 11.66
CA GLU A 350 -9.66 6.69 12.51
C GLU A 350 -10.72 7.50 11.73
N ASN A 351 -10.29 8.36 10.82
CA ASN A 351 -11.18 9.13 9.94
C ASN A 351 -11.66 8.29 8.74
N GLU A 352 -10.78 7.54 8.09
CA GLU A 352 -11.19 6.64 6.98
C GLU A 352 -12.15 5.55 7.45
N LYS A 353 -11.99 5.06 8.68
CA LYS A 353 -12.90 4.09 9.31
C LYS A 353 -14.33 4.64 9.44
N LYS A 354 -14.50 5.93 9.74
CA LYS A 354 -15.83 6.56 9.78
C LYS A 354 -16.52 6.52 8.42
N ILE A 355 -15.74 6.81 7.35
CA ILE A 355 -16.24 6.75 5.96
C ILE A 355 -16.62 5.31 5.60
N LEU A 356 -15.80 4.32 5.98
CA LEU A 356 -16.07 2.90 5.75
C LEU A 356 -17.36 2.47 6.47
N ILE A 357 -17.54 2.84 7.74
CA ILE A 357 -18.76 2.52 8.52
C ILE A 357 -20.00 3.13 7.88
N GLU A 358 -19.93 4.40 7.46
CA GLU A 358 -21.04 5.06 6.78
C GLU A 358 -21.37 4.38 5.45
N PHE A 359 -20.34 4.04 4.65
CA PHE A 359 -20.50 3.31 3.40
C PHE A 359 -21.19 1.95 3.63
N ILE A 360 -20.77 1.18 4.64
CA ILE A 360 -21.37 -0.13 4.97
C ILE A 360 -22.83 0.02 5.37
N LYS A 361 -23.18 0.99 6.21
CA LYS A 361 -24.58 1.27 6.61
C LYS A 361 -25.48 1.59 5.43
N ASN A 362 -24.96 2.27 4.41
CA ASN A 362 -25.73 2.61 3.20
C ASN A 362 -25.92 1.41 2.25
N ILE A 363 -25.20 0.32 2.45
CA ILE A 363 -25.37 -0.95 1.72
C ILE A 363 -26.49 -1.79 2.36
N GLU A 364 -26.61 -1.77 3.64
CA GLU A 364 -27.62 -2.49 4.39
C GLU A 364 -29.04 -2.00 4.11
#